data_056e7fa24153eb5edd1ca8dfef54aed1
#
_entry.id   056e7fa24153eb5edd1ca8dfef54aed1
#
_cell.length_a   1.000
_cell.length_b   1.000
_cell.length_c   1.000
_cell.angle_alpha   90.00
_cell.angle_beta   90.00
_cell.angle_gamma   90.00
#
_symmetry.space_group_name_H-M   'P 1'
#
loop_
_entity.id
_entity.type
_entity.pdbx_description
1 polymer ?
#
loop_
_entity_poly.entity_id
_entity_poly.type
_entity_poly.pdbx_seq_one_letter_code
_entity_poly.pdbx_strand_id
1 'polypeptide(L)'
;MLYPSQGRFRAFTFNFTALVLIGCLIQVAGSFSPAESGHAKGPPKKAEGTSPQKKAEALGIKFEKLQPGYLNGCNRSGKLLFTSGFASKTKGRLGKDLTTKQGYEAARECAVEILRAVWDRHGTLDGLRVVKVLGCVNSAPDFVEQPKVINGCSDMLHQVFGAKTDGYHARSALGFVSLPNGAAVEIEAIFEIKD
;
A
#
# COMPACT_ATOMS: atom_id res chain seq x y z
N MET A 1 -28.62 14.84 38.06
CA MET A 1 -29.58 13.99 37.33
C MET A 1 -28.92 12.65 37.03
N LEU A 2 -29.55 11.59 37.51
CA LEU A 2 -29.04 10.24 37.72
C LEU A 2 -28.88 9.44 36.39
N TYR A 3 -27.79 8.72 36.25
CA TYR A 3 -27.57 7.67 35.23
C TYR A 3 -28.31 6.39 35.70
N PRO A 4 -28.98 5.65 34.83
CA PRO A 4 -29.39 4.27 35.11
C PRO A 4 -28.47 3.26 34.39
N SER A 5 -27.83 2.44 35.13
CA SER A 5 -27.71 0.97 35.31
C SER A 5 -27.69 0.07 34.08
N GLN A 6 -26.52 -0.58 33.96
CA GLN A 6 -26.26 -2.05 33.82
C GLN A 6 -27.21 -2.87 32.89
N GLY A 7 -26.73 -3.16 31.71
CA GLY A 7 -27.20 -4.27 30.86
C GLY A 7 -26.32 -5.50 31.01
N ARG A 8 -26.89 -6.63 31.42
CA ARG A 8 -26.26 -7.93 31.66
C ARG A 8 -25.71 -8.55 30.36
N PHE A 9 -24.42 -8.90 30.35
CA PHE A 9 -23.87 -9.82 29.36
C PHE A 9 -24.33 -11.25 29.61
N ARG A 10 -25.01 -11.85 28.65
CA ARG A 10 -25.28 -13.29 28.60
C ARG A 10 -24.09 -14.00 27.95
N ALA A 11 -23.45 -14.86 28.71
CA ALA A 11 -22.46 -15.82 28.20
C ALA A 11 -23.16 -16.89 27.36
N PHE A 12 -22.73 -17.05 26.12
CA PHE A 12 -23.09 -18.19 25.27
C PHE A 12 -22.04 -19.29 25.46
N THR A 13 -22.47 -20.39 26.09
CA THR A 13 -21.69 -21.64 26.19
C THR A 13 -21.89 -22.45 24.91
N PHE A 14 -20.80 -22.70 24.18
CA PHE A 14 -20.80 -23.67 23.06
C PHE A 14 -20.48 -25.06 23.62
N ASN A 15 -21.42 -25.96 23.45
CA ASN A 15 -21.27 -27.39 23.72
C ASN A 15 -20.56 -28.07 22.54
N PHE A 16 -19.38 -28.63 22.76
CA PHE A 16 -18.70 -29.50 21.81
C PHE A 16 -19.20 -30.93 22.02
N THR A 17 -19.99 -31.42 21.06
CA THR A 17 -20.34 -32.84 20.98
C THR A 17 -19.28 -33.52 20.10
N ALA A 18 -18.51 -34.40 20.73
CA ALA A 18 -17.52 -35.25 20.05
C ALA A 18 -18.24 -36.34 19.27
N LEU A 19 -18.03 -36.42 17.97
CA LEU A 19 -18.44 -37.54 17.12
C LEU A 19 -17.23 -38.43 16.83
N VAL A 20 -17.23 -39.60 17.48
CA VAL A 20 -16.27 -40.68 17.24
C VAL A 20 -16.74 -41.43 15.98
N LEU A 21 -15.95 -41.49 14.94
CA LEU A 21 -16.11 -42.37 13.79
C LEU A 21 -14.98 -43.40 13.74
N ILE A 22 -15.41 -44.64 13.83
CA ILE A 22 -14.68 -45.91 13.83
C ILE A 22 -14.01 -46.13 12.48
N GLY A 23 -12.83 -46.72 12.54
CA GLY A 23 -11.90 -46.97 11.47
C GLY A 23 -12.34 -47.89 10.35
N CYS A 24 -11.64 -47.77 9.26
CA CYS A 24 -11.46 -48.83 8.29
C CYS A 24 -9.98 -48.84 7.88
N LEU A 25 -9.23 -49.81 8.39
CA LEU A 25 -7.86 -50.12 7.96
C LEU A 25 -7.94 -50.79 6.58
N ILE A 26 -7.44 -50.15 5.56
CA ILE A 26 -7.07 -50.80 4.33
C ILE A 26 -5.54 -50.72 4.21
N GLN A 27 -4.88 -51.87 4.46
CA GLN A 27 -3.47 -52.05 4.16
C GLN A 27 -3.33 -52.26 2.64
N VAL A 28 -2.70 -51.29 1.97
CA VAL A 28 -2.15 -51.45 0.62
C VAL A 28 -0.65 -51.58 0.75
N ALA A 29 -0.14 -52.80 0.58
CA ALA A 29 1.27 -53.03 0.42
C ALA A 29 1.72 -52.53 -0.96
N GLY A 30 2.31 -51.34 -1.02
CA GLY A 30 2.94 -50.80 -2.20
C GLY A 30 4.46 -50.79 -2.00
N SER A 31 5.17 -51.54 -2.83
CA SER A 31 6.63 -51.64 -2.90
C SER A 31 7.27 -50.25 -3.11
N PHE A 32 8.06 -49.83 -2.13
CA PHE A 32 8.84 -48.61 -2.20
C PHE A 32 10.10 -48.88 -3.01
N SER A 33 10.19 -48.32 -4.22
CA SER A 33 11.48 -48.17 -4.94
C SER A 33 12.17 -46.89 -4.47
N PRO A 34 13.48 -46.91 -4.16
CA PRO A 34 14.18 -45.68 -3.80
C PRO A 34 14.29 -44.76 -5.01
N ALA A 35 13.67 -43.60 -4.91
CA ALA A 35 13.81 -42.54 -5.90
C ALA A 35 15.21 -41.93 -5.81
N GLU A 36 15.86 -41.82 -6.96
CA GLU A 36 17.17 -41.21 -7.19
C GLU A 36 17.24 -39.80 -6.59
N SER A 37 18.37 -39.50 -5.95
CA SER A 37 18.74 -38.20 -5.41
C SER A 37 18.89 -37.19 -6.55
N GLY A 38 17.76 -36.54 -6.92
CA GLY A 38 17.77 -35.39 -7.80
C GLY A 38 18.46 -34.23 -7.09
N HIS A 39 19.56 -33.76 -7.68
CA HIS A 39 20.30 -32.55 -7.27
C HIS A 39 19.29 -31.41 -7.00
N ALA A 40 19.32 -30.86 -5.79
CA ALA A 40 18.60 -29.67 -5.44
C ALA A 40 19.02 -28.52 -6.38
N LYS A 41 18.13 -28.14 -7.28
CA LYS A 41 18.28 -26.91 -8.05
C LYS A 41 18.33 -25.76 -7.05
N GLY A 42 19.43 -25.00 -7.10
CA GLY A 42 19.58 -23.79 -6.29
C GLY A 42 18.39 -22.85 -6.44
N PRO A 43 18.24 -21.88 -5.51
CA PRO A 43 17.09 -20.98 -5.51
C PRO A 43 16.91 -20.36 -6.91
N PRO A 44 15.66 -20.24 -7.40
CA PRO A 44 15.41 -19.70 -8.73
C PRO A 44 16.08 -18.33 -8.85
N LYS A 45 16.93 -18.15 -9.89
CA LYS A 45 17.46 -16.84 -10.24
C LYS A 45 16.28 -15.89 -10.35
N LYS A 46 16.30 -14.79 -9.53
CA LYS A 46 15.35 -13.67 -9.66
C LYS A 46 15.29 -13.33 -11.16
N ALA A 47 14.10 -13.41 -11.74
CA ALA A 47 13.88 -12.94 -13.11
C ALA A 47 14.45 -11.53 -13.22
N GLU A 48 15.28 -11.25 -14.22
CA GLU A 48 15.83 -9.92 -14.54
C GLU A 48 14.70 -9.01 -15.03
N GLY A 49 13.74 -8.73 -14.15
CA GLY A 49 12.77 -7.66 -14.33
C GLY A 49 13.47 -6.33 -14.04
N THR A 50 13.24 -5.34 -14.87
CA THR A 50 13.70 -3.97 -14.66
C THR A 50 13.42 -3.54 -13.22
N SER A 51 14.44 -3.07 -12.47
CA SER A 51 14.31 -2.71 -11.06
C SER A 51 13.31 -1.57 -10.84
N PRO A 52 12.71 -1.44 -9.64
CA PRO A 52 11.84 -0.32 -9.28
C PRO A 52 12.44 1.04 -9.61
N GLN A 53 13.73 1.25 -9.30
CA GLN A 53 14.45 2.47 -9.64
C GLN A 53 14.40 2.76 -11.14
N LYS A 54 14.81 1.79 -11.97
CA LYS A 54 14.83 1.93 -13.44
C LYS A 54 13.43 2.14 -14.03
N LYS A 55 12.39 1.51 -13.45
CA LYS A 55 11.00 1.72 -13.87
C LYS A 55 10.54 3.14 -13.61
N ALA A 56 10.85 3.69 -12.43
CA ALA A 56 10.52 5.06 -12.08
C ALA A 56 11.23 6.07 -13.00
N GLU A 57 12.51 5.84 -13.31
CA GLU A 57 13.27 6.65 -14.25
C GLU A 57 12.68 6.59 -15.67
N ALA A 58 12.27 5.40 -16.14
CA ALA A 58 11.61 5.22 -17.44
C ALA A 58 10.24 5.93 -17.51
N LEU A 59 9.56 6.18 -16.37
CA LEU A 59 8.37 7.00 -16.27
C LEU A 59 8.68 8.51 -16.24
N GLY A 60 9.95 8.90 -16.41
CA GLY A 60 10.41 10.30 -16.43
C GLY A 60 10.62 10.92 -15.05
N ILE A 61 10.61 10.12 -13.98
CA ILE A 61 10.87 10.62 -12.63
C ILE A 61 12.37 10.87 -12.47
N LYS A 62 12.72 12.12 -12.21
CA LYS A 62 14.09 12.53 -11.89
C LYS A 62 14.29 12.52 -10.39
N PHE A 63 15.40 11.96 -9.95
CA PHE A 63 15.77 11.87 -8.53
C PHE A 63 16.95 12.80 -8.25
N GLU A 64 16.71 13.73 -7.36
CA GLU A 64 17.68 14.71 -6.91
C GLU A 64 17.54 14.87 -5.39
N LYS A 65 18.63 15.23 -4.70
CA LYS A 65 18.56 15.50 -3.27
C LYS A 65 17.64 16.68 -3.00
N LEU A 66 16.70 16.46 -2.10
CA LEU A 66 15.76 17.49 -1.69
C LEU A 66 16.48 18.53 -0.83
N GLN A 67 16.15 19.80 -1.01
CA GLN A 67 16.63 20.84 -0.12
C GLN A 67 15.98 20.67 1.27
N PRO A 68 16.74 20.89 2.36
CA PRO A 68 16.17 20.86 3.70
C PRO A 68 15.00 21.83 3.82
N GLY A 69 13.86 21.32 4.29
CA GLY A 69 12.64 22.10 4.56
C GLY A 69 12.38 22.21 6.06
N TYR A 70 11.22 22.77 6.40
CA TYR A 70 10.74 22.80 7.79
C TYR A 70 10.47 21.39 8.35
N LEU A 71 10.03 20.46 7.50
CA LEU A 71 9.79 19.05 7.83
C LEU A 71 10.61 18.15 6.92
N ASN A 72 10.92 16.94 7.40
CA ASN A 72 11.47 15.90 6.55
C ASN A 72 10.38 15.32 5.64
N GLY A 73 10.68 15.18 4.34
CA GLY A 73 9.79 14.54 3.38
C GLY A 73 9.60 13.04 3.67
N CYS A 74 10.60 12.40 4.28
CA CYS A 74 10.54 10.98 4.65
C CYS A 74 11.40 10.70 5.89
N ASN A 75 10.85 9.98 6.87
CA ASN A 75 11.56 9.51 8.04
C ASN A 75 11.66 7.99 8.07
N ARG A 76 12.78 7.47 8.64
CA ARG A 76 13.01 6.04 8.82
C ARG A 76 12.88 5.65 10.29
N SER A 77 12.16 4.55 10.54
CA SER A 77 12.09 3.87 11.83
C SER A 77 12.29 2.37 11.62
N GLY A 78 13.44 1.85 12.02
CA GLY A 78 13.81 0.46 11.72
C GLY A 78 13.84 0.18 10.21
N LYS A 79 13.00 -0.76 9.75
CA LYS A 79 12.80 -1.08 8.33
C LYS A 79 11.70 -0.25 7.66
N LEU A 80 10.98 0.59 8.40
CA LEU A 80 9.88 1.37 7.84
C LEU A 80 10.34 2.79 7.46
N LEU A 81 9.80 3.25 6.33
CA LEU A 81 9.93 4.61 5.82
C LEU A 81 8.55 5.24 5.83
N PHE A 82 8.40 6.36 6.49
CA PHE A 82 7.16 7.12 6.62
C PHE A 82 7.32 8.42 5.84
N THR A 83 6.48 8.67 4.86
CA THR A 83 6.51 9.96 4.17
C THR A 83 5.66 11.00 4.90
N SER A 84 5.99 12.27 4.69
CA SER A 84 5.05 13.36 4.95
C SER A 84 3.89 13.30 3.96
N GLY A 85 2.81 14.05 4.22
CA GLY A 85 1.76 14.32 3.24
C GLY A 85 2.31 15.18 2.10
N PHE A 86 2.15 14.70 0.86
CA PHE A 86 2.49 15.47 -0.35
C PHE A 86 1.21 15.93 -1.02
N ALA A 87 1.03 17.25 -1.03
CA ALA A 87 -0.11 17.90 -1.66
C ALA A 87 0.12 18.05 -3.17
N SER A 88 -0.93 17.86 -3.97
CA SER A 88 -0.89 18.10 -5.41
C SER A 88 -0.68 19.58 -5.74
N LYS A 89 -0.05 19.85 -6.87
CA LYS A 89 0.02 21.21 -7.46
C LYS A 89 -1.35 21.63 -7.98
N THR A 90 -2.11 20.68 -8.49
CA THR A 90 -3.51 20.86 -8.90
C THR A 90 -4.35 21.27 -7.71
N LYS A 91 -5.12 22.35 -7.85
CA LYS A 91 -6.00 22.92 -6.81
C LYS A 91 -7.44 22.83 -7.22
N GLY A 92 -8.34 22.77 -6.22
CA GLY A 92 -9.78 22.73 -6.43
C GLY A 92 -10.43 21.57 -5.70
N ARG A 93 -11.76 21.54 -5.75
CA ARG A 93 -12.61 20.57 -5.05
C ARG A 93 -13.19 19.56 -6.03
N LEU A 94 -12.96 18.28 -5.77
CA LEU A 94 -13.52 17.18 -6.56
C LEU A 94 -15.06 17.15 -6.41
N GLY A 95 -15.74 16.94 -7.55
CA GLY A 95 -17.20 16.98 -7.59
C GLY A 95 -17.80 18.40 -7.69
N LYS A 96 -16.95 19.44 -7.66
CA LYS A 96 -17.36 20.83 -7.87
C LYS A 96 -16.51 21.51 -8.95
N ASP A 97 -15.23 21.70 -8.66
CA ASP A 97 -14.29 22.42 -9.51
C ASP A 97 -13.54 21.49 -10.46
N LEU A 98 -13.38 20.23 -10.03
CA LEU A 98 -12.57 19.22 -10.72
C LEU A 98 -13.36 17.91 -10.92
N THR A 99 -13.08 17.26 -12.04
CA THR A 99 -13.54 15.92 -12.36
C THR A 99 -12.70 14.84 -11.67
N THR A 100 -13.24 13.63 -11.54
CA THR A 100 -12.52 12.46 -11.03
C THR A 100 -11.22 12.20 -11.80
N LYS A 101 -11.20 12.40 -13.13
CA LYS A 101 -10.01 12.25 -13.96
C LYS A 101 -8.92 13.27 -13.60
N GLN A 102 -9.26 14.53 -13.38
CA GLN A 102 -8.30 15.55 -12.94
C GLN A 102 -7.77 15.24 -11.55
N GLY A 103 -8.62 14.73 -10.65
CA GLY A 103 -8.19 14.24 -9.35
C GLY A 103 -7.24 13.04 -9.43
N TYR A 104 -7.48 12.11 -10.35
CA TYR A 104 -6.57 10.99 -10.61
C TYR A 104 -5.18 11.47 -11.02
N GLU A 105 -5.08 12.45 -11.95
CA GLU A 105 -3.77 13.02 -12.32
C GLU A 105 -3.11 13.78 -11.15
N ALA A 106 -3.90 14.50 -10.34
CA ALA A 106 -3.40 15.13 -9.12
C ALA A 106 -2.82 14.10 -8.13
N ALA A 107 -3.45 12.92 -7.99
CA ALA A 107 -2.92 11.84 -7.17
C ALA A 107 -1.62 11.24 -7.73
N ARG A 108 -1.44 11.22 -9.07
CA ARG A 108 -0.17 10.85 -9.71
C ARG A 108 0.94 11.85 -9.39
N GLU A 109 0.64 13.17 -9.37
CA GLU A 109 1.62 14.20 -8.94
C GLU A 109 2.13 13.90 -7.53
N CYS A 110 1.23 13.59 -6.58
CA CYS A 110 1.61 13.24 -5.20
C CYS A 110 2.51 12.00 -5.16
N ALA A 111 2.20 10.96 -5.96
CA ALA A 111 3.02 9.74 -6.01
C ALA A 111 4.45 10.02 -6.47
N VAL A 112 4.66 10.91 -7.42
CA VAL A 112 6.01 11.32 -7.88
C VAL A 112 6.79 11.94 -6.73
N GLU A 113 6.18 12.85 -5.97
CA GLU A 113 6.87 13.50 -4.84
C GLU A 113 7.14 12.51 -3.68
N ILE A 114 6.24 11.57 -3.42
CA ILE A 114 6.44 10.45 -2.48
C ILE A 114 7.67 9.62 -2.89
N LEU A 115 7.77 9.21 -4.16
CA LEU A 115 8.89 8.42 -4.67
C LEU A 115 10.22 9.18 -4.55
N ARG A 116 10.22 10.50 -4.82
CA ARG A 116 11.39 11.36 -4.64
C ARG A 116 11.83 11.45 -3.17
N ALA A 117 10.89 11.65 -2.24
CA ALA A 117 11.19 11.73 -0.82
C ALA A 117 11.72 10.41 -0.26
N VAL A 118 11.15 9.28 -0.67
CA VAL A 118 11.63 7.94 -0.30
C VAL A 118 13.03 7.70 -0.84
N TRP A 119 13.28 8.05 -2.11
CA TRP A 119 14.61 7.95 -2.71
C TRP A 119 15.62 8.87 -2.01
N ASP A 120 15.27 10.10 -1.72
CA ASP A 120 16.15 11.04 -1.00
C ASP A 120 16.58 10.50 0.36
N ARG A 121 15.66 9.85 1.08
CA ARG A 121 15.90 9.27 2.40
C ARG A 121 16.67 7.95 2.36
N HIS A 122 16.38 7.06 1.38
CA HIS A 122 16.90 5.70 1.33
C HIS A 122 18.06 5.53 0.33
N GLY A 123 18.15 6.38 -0.68
CA GLY A 123 19.18 6.34 -1.72
C GLY A 123 18.79 5.53 -2.96
N THR A 124 17.72 4.72 -2.89
CA THR A 124 17.20 3.92 -4.00
C THR A 124 15.75 3.54 -3.75
N LEU A 125 15.01 3.17 -4.81
CA LEU A 125 13.71 2.53 -4.71
C LEU A 125 13.80 1.00 -4.71
N ASP A 126 14.98 0.45 -5.01
CA ASP A 126 15.19 -1.00 -5.06
C ASP A 126 15.18 -1.60 -3.64
N GLY A 127 14.66 -2.80 -3.51
CA GLY A 127 14.54 -3.47 -2.21
C GLY A 127 13.43 -2.92 -1.31
N LEU A 128 12.55 -2.06 -1.82
CA LEU A 128 11.40 -1.54 -1.08
C LEU A 128 10.10 -2.25 -1.48
N ARG A 129 9.14 -2.28 -0.54
CA ARG A 129 7.73 -2.55 -0.82
C ARG A 129 6.84 -1.48 -0.24
N VAL A 130 5.71 -1.22 -0.89
CA VAL A 130 4.69 -0.31 -0.39
C VAL A 130 3.83 -1.05 0.63
N VAL A 131 3.66 -0.48 1.82
CA VAL A 131 2.86 -1.09 2.90
C VAL A 131 1.47 -0.46 2.96
N LYS A 132 1.42 0.87 2.99
CA LYS A 132 0.19 1.63 3.19
C LYS A 132 0.20 2.93 2.41
N VAL A 133 -0.95 3.31 1.89
CA VAL A 133 -1.22 4.63 1.33
C VAL A 133 -2.44 5.23 2.04
N LEU A 134 -2.34 6.45 2.51
CA LEU A 134 -3.46 7.29 2.95
C LEU A 134 -3.62 8.43 1.96
N GLY A 135 -4.77 8.46 1.26
CA GLY A 135 -5.12 9.52 0.33
C GLY A 135 -6.27 10.37 0.85
N CYS A 136 -6.01 11.68 0.93
CA CYS A 136 -6.95 12.71 1.31
C CYS A 136 -7.40 13.47 0.06
N VAL A 137 -8.70 13.60 -0.17
CA VAL A 137 -9.29 14.26 -1.34
C VAL A 137 -10.12 15.45 -0.90
N ASN A 138 -9.77 16.64 -1.37
CA ASN A 138 -10.60 17.84 -1.21
C ASN A 138 -11.86 17.65 -2.06
N SER A 139 -13.00 17.35 -1.43
CA SER A 139 -14.20 16.92 -2.14
C SER A 139 -15.46 17.65 -1.70
N ALA A 140 -16.41 17.80 -2.64
CA ALA A 140 -17.76 18.23 -2.34
C ALA A 140 -18.44 17.19 -1.42
N PRO A 141 -19.46 17.59 -0.62
CA PRO A 141 -20.10 16.69 0.36
C PRO A 141 -20.73 15.43 -0.25
N ASP A 142 -21.19 15.53 -1.50
CA ASP A 142 -21.84 14.46 -2.26
C ASP A 142 -20.88 13.67 -3.17
N PHE A 143 -19.59 14.03 -3.21
CA PHE A 143 -18.60 13.31 -3.99
C PHE A 143 -18.20 12.01 -3.28
N VAL A 144 -18.37 10.89 -3.96
CA VAL A 144 -18.13 9.53 -3.41
C VAL A 144 -17.07 8.73 -4.18
N GLU A 145 -16.36 9.36 -5.13
CA GLU A 145 -15.38 8.69 -5.97
C GLU A 145 -13.92 8.85 -5.50
N GLN A 146 -13.70 9.17 -4.22
CA GLN A 146 -12.35 9.30 -3.65
C GLN A 146 -11.44 8.10 -3.98
N PRO A 147 -11.92 6.83 -3.92
CA PRO A 147 -11.08 5.68 -4.30
C PRO A 147 -10.60 5.73 -5.75
N LYS A 148 -11.44 6.23 -6.69
CA LYS A 148 -11.07 6.38 -8.11
C LYS A 148 -10.01 7.48 -8.31
N VAL A 149 -10.09 8.55 -7.54
CA VAL A 149 -9.07 9.61 -7.51
C VAL A 149 -7.73 9.05 -7.04
N ILE A 150 -7.71 8.37 -5.90
CA ILE A 150 -6.47 7.84 -5.31
C ILE A 150 -5.89 6.65 -6.12
N ASN A 151 -6.65 6.05 -7.04
CA ASN A 151 -6.10 5.11 -8.00
C ASN A 151 -4.91 5.70 -8.77
N GLY A 152 -4.88 7.01 -9.03
CA GLY A 152 -3.74 7.65 -9.69
C GLY A 152 -2.41 7.42 -8.98
N CYS A 153 -2.38 7.51 -7.65
CA CYS A 153 -1.21 7.17 -6.85
C CYS A 153 -0.95 5.66 -6.86
N SER A 154 -1.96 4.84 -6.58
CA SER A 154 -1.81 3.39 -6.55
C SER A 154 -1.28 2.82 -7.86
N ASP A 155 -1.78 3.29 -9.00
CA ASP A 155 -1.36 2.83 -10.32
C ASP A 155 0.09 3.23 -10.62
N MET A 156 0.54 4.41 -10.19
CA MET A 156 1.96 4.79 -10.26
C MET A 156 2.83 3.84 -9.44
N LEU A 157 2.44 3.55 -8.20
CA LEU A 157 3.17 2.62 -7.34
C LEU A 157 3.16 1.19 -7.89
N HIS A 158 2.06 0.74 -8.49
CA HIS A 158 1.97 -0.54 -9.20
C HIS A 158 2.90 -0.61 -10.41
N GLN A 159 3.01 0.48 -11.19
CA GLN A 159 3.93 0.56 -12.33
C GLN A 159 5.39 0.42 -11.89
N VAL A 160 5.75 1.03 -10.77
CA VAL A 160 7.12 1.01 -10.23
C VAL A 160 7.44 -0.31 -9.53
N PHE A 161 6.61 -0.75 -8.59
CA PHE A 161 6.90 -1.88 -7.70
C PHE A 161 6.21 -3.18 -8.09
N GLY A 162 5.26 -3.15 -9.04
CA GLY A 162 4.48 -4.31 -9.48
C GLY A 162 3.14 -4.46 -8.75
N ALA A 163 2.06 -4.57 -9.52
CA ALA A 163 0.67 -4.58 -9.02
C ALA A 163 0.30 -5.79 -8.14
N LYS A 164 1.02 -6.91 -8.27
CA LYS A 164 0.76 -8.14 -7.50
C LYS A 164 1.93 -8.54 -6.60
N THR A 165 2.88 -7.64 -6.41
CA THR A 165 4.11 -7.86 -5.64
C THR A 165 4.34 -6.71 -4.67
N ASP A 166 5.48 -6.06 -4.73
CA ASP A 166 5.91 -5.01 -3.80
C ASP A 166 5.10 -3.71 -3.90
N GLY A 167 4.33 -3.51 -4.97
CA GLY A 167 3.39 -2.40 -5.11
C GLY A 167 1.99 -2.68 -4.53
N TYR A 168 1.66 -3.94 -4.20
CA TYR A 168 0.36 -4.30 -3.63
C TYR A 168 0.27 -3.88 -2.17
N HIS A 169 -0.56 -2.90 -1.87
CA HIS A 169 -0.58 -2.19 -0.59
C HIS A 169 -1.98 -2.03 -0.01
N ALA A 170 -2.07 -1.84 1.31
CA ALA A 170 -3.28 -1.40 1.97
C ALA A 170 -3.53 0.08 1.70
N ARG A 171 -4.79 0.50 1.60
CA ARG A 171 -5.14 1.90 1.30
C ARG A 171 -6.35 2.40 2.07
N SER A 172 -6.32 3.70 2.43
CA SER A 172 -7.50 4.48 2.75
C SER A 172 -7.63 5.64 1.77
N ALA A 173 -8.86 5.95 1.31
CA ALA A 173 -9.16 7.08 0.45
C ALA A 173 -10.35 7.82 1.05
N LEU A 174 -10.11 9.03 1.54
CA LEU A 174 -11.05 9.80 2.37
C LEU A 174 -11.35 11.16 1.75
N GLY A 175 -12.58 11.64 1.92
CA GLY A 175 -12.99 12.99 1.55
C GLY A 175 -12.76 13.97 2.69
N PHE A 176 -12.26 15.15 2.37
CA PHE A 176 -12.05 16.28 3.28
C PHE A 176 -12.72 17.52 2.73
N VAL A 177 -13.18 18.39 3.63
CA VAL A 177 -13.82 19.68 3.27
C VAL A 177 -12.81 20.67 2.67
N SER A 178 -11.54 20.54 3.05
CA SER A 178 -10.44 21.36 2.53
C SER A 178 -9.11 20.64 2.77
N LEU A 179 -8.12 20.95 1.94
CA LEU A 179 -6.73 20.55 2.10
C LEU A 179 -5.83 21.80 2.11
N PRO A 180 -4.59 21.71 2.63
CA PRO A 180 -3.67 22.82 2.68
C PRO A 180 -3.51 23.51 1.32
N ASN A 181 -3.50 24.84 1.31
CA ASN A 181 -3.36 25.68 0.11
C ASN A 181 -4.39 25.40 -0.99
N GLY A 182 -5.53 24.77 -0.66
CA GLY A 182 -6.57 24.41 -1.61
C GLY A 182 -6.18 23.26 -2.55
N ALA A 183 -5.21 22.45 -2.21
CA ALA A 183 -4.81 21.28 -2.98
C ALA A 183 -6.00 20.35 -3.23
N ALA A 184 -6.02 19.71 -4.40
CA ALA A 184 -7.07 18.76 -4.76
C ALA A 184 -6.91 17.43 -4.03
N VAL A 185 -5.67 16.99 -3.82
CA VAL A 185 -5.29 15.72 -3.20
C VAL A 185 -4.05 15.92 -2.34
N GLU A 186 -4.00 15.19 -1.22
CA GLU A 186 -2.79 15.05 -0.40
C GLU A 186 -2.62 13.58 -0.03
N ILE A 187 -1.40 13.05 -0.17
CA ILE A 187 -1.15 11.62 0.03
C ILE A 187 0.11 11.42 0.87
N GLU A 188 0.04 10.49 1.81
CA GLU A 188 1.18 9.93 2.52
C GLU A 188 1.28 8.43 2.30
N ALA A 189 2.47 7.86 2.49
CA ALA A 189 2.70 6.44 2.31
C ALA A 189 3.72 5.88 3.31
N ILE A 190 3.60 4.58 3.56
CA ILE A 190 4.55 3.80 4.34
C ILE A 190 5.17 2.75 3.43
N PHE A 191 6.50 2.68 3.44
CA PHE A 191 7.27 1.65 2.74
C PHE A 191 8.03 0.80 3.75
N GLU A 192 8.39 -0.39 3.32
CA GLU A 192 9.27 -1.28 4.08
C GLU A 192 10.52 -1.60 3.26
N ILE A 193 11.67 -1.58 3.94
CA ILE A 193 12.95 -2.04 3.41
C ILE A 193 12.98 -3.57 3.55
N LYS A 194 13.05 -4.28 2.43
CA LYS A 194 13.17 -5.75 2.41
C LYS A 194 14.61 -6.19 2.74
N ASP A 195 14.72 -7.40 3.21
CA ASP A 195 16.01 -8.09 3.42
C ASP A 195 16.68 -8.46 2.10
#